data_f7609b499ea10e6f717cd313e9077ae1
#
_entry.id   f7609b499ea10e6f717cd313e9077ae1
#
_cell.length_a   1.000
_cell.length_b   1.000
_cell.length_c   1.000
_cell.angle_alpha   90.00
_cell.angle_beta   90.00
_cell.angle_gamma   90.00
#
_symmetry.space_group_name_H-M   'P 1'
#
loop_
_entity.id
_entity.type
_entity.pdbx_description
1 polymer ?
#
loop_
_entity_poly.entity_id
_entity_poly.type
_entity_poly.pdbx_seq_one_letter_code
_entity_poly.pdbx_strand_id
1 'polypeptide(L)'
;MTTITDIVKRAAAAFILLSFSLSKKSYKFQLPKSVAQKIAALIAAAEKTSPDGKIVAMDIAVPAFGPHQRTYNDLILKRLGQFRNNEVYKLLEIDAARAIPTQQFPVEFPRLEALRDQINSDIELVADEHFDAWVEAGQRSALRVYGDVFPAIDVWLKSKTPSKAEFVAANKITIGQPRTINTDSLANVNLPADMLAKFEAESIAKAEASLEAARQKAVEELRKQLDLVTTQLDVGERLSDSLIVNTKQTLNTLRGFIEAYDNDPRLLSIADSIEAKITSTRSVDVWRNNLGARLEGKAAAEVASKQLKALEQRPPPSVSIASASELATTGGFLTELL
;
A
#
# COMPACT_ATOMS: atom_id res chain seq x y z
N MET A 1 -30.77 -19.81 -0.61
CA MET A 1 -30.08 -19.14 0.51
C MET A 1 -28.61 -19.45 0.37
N THR A 2 -27.77 -18.44 0.18
CA THR A 2 -26.31 -18.61 0.11
C THR A 2 -25.82 -18.78 1.53
N THR A 3 -25.18 -19.89 1.84
CA THR A 3 -24.65 -20.14 3.19
C THR A 3 -23.41 -19.26 3.42
N ILE A 4 -23.11 -18.92 4.68
CA ILE A 4 -21.92 -18.15 5.08
C ILE A 4 -20.65 -18.85 4.56
N THR A 5 -20.61 -20.17 4.59
CA THR A 5 -19.54 -20.99 4.00
C THR A 5 -19.34 -20.74 2.50
N ASP A 6 -20.43 -20.48 1.74
CA ASP A 6 -20.33 -20.17 0.31
C ASP A 6 -19.74 -18.80 0.07
N ILE A 7 -20.02 -17.80 0.91
CA ILE A 7 -19.45 -16.45 0.81
C ILE A 7 -17.94 -16.50 1.05
N VAL A 8 -17.51 -17.19 2.10
CA VAL A 8 -16.08 -17.32 2.42
C VAL A 8 -15.33 -18.13 1.37
N LYS A 9 -15.93 -19.22 0.86
CA LYS A 9 -15.37 -20.00 -0.26
C LYS A 9 -15.27 -19.17 -1.54
N ARG A 10 -16.27 -18.33 -1.84
CA ARG A 10 -16.21 -17.41 -2.96
C ARG A 10 -15.10 -16.38 -2.79
N ALA A 11 -14.97 -15.78 -1.61
CA ALA A 11 -13.89 -14.84 -1.32
C ALA A 11 -12.51 -15.51 -1.40
N ALA A 12 -12.37 -16.73 -0.90
CA ALA A 12 -11.13 -17.53 -1.00
C ALA A 12 -10.77 -17.87 -2.46
N ALA A 13 -11.77 -18.12 -3.30
CA ALA A 13 -11.58 -18.38 -4.73
C ALA A 13 -11.36 -17.09 -5.55
N ALA A 14 -11.83 -15.96 -5.03
CA ALA A 14 -11.86 -14.69 -5.73
C ALA A 14 -10.54 -13.92 -5.69
N PHE A 15 -9.74 -14.10 -4.63
CA PHE A 15 -8.54 -13.31 -4.40
C PHE A 15 -7.34 -14.15 -4.00
N ILE A 16 -6.19 -13.74 -4.50
CA ILE A 16 -4.89 -14.24 -4.05
C ILE A 16 -4.21 -13.13 -3.26
N LEU A 17 -3.77 -13.45 -2.05
CA LEU A 17 -3.15 -12.52 -1.12
C LEU A 17 -1.64 -12.54 -1.29
N LEU A 18 -1.03 -11.35 -1.31
CA LEU A 18 0.40 -11.14 -1.36
C LEU A 18 0.87 -10.32 -0.16
N SER A 19 2.00 -10.68 0.40
CA SER A 19 2.74 -9.86 1.34
C SER A 19 3.91 -9.19 0.64
N PHE A 20 4.15 -7.91 0.99
CA PHE A 20 5.28 -7.15 0.45
C PHE A 20 6.14 -6.67 1.60
N SER A 21 7.45 -6.87 1.49
CA SER A 21 8.42 -6.25 2.39
C SER A 21 9.26 -5.25 1.61
N LEU A 22 9.18 -3.99 2.04
CA LEU A 22 9.94 -2.88 1.49
C LEU A 22 10.52 -2.08 2.65
N SER A 23 11.83 -2.10 2.78
CA SER A 23 12.53 -1.34 3.79
C SER A 23 13.03 -0.01 3.21
N LYS A 24 12.74 1.09 3.90
CA LYS A 24 13.32 2.40 3.60
C LYS A 24 14.20 2.81 4.77
N LYS A 25 15.50 2.65 4.64
CA LYS A 25 16.45 3.10 5.66
C LYS A 25 17.06 4.43 5.25
N SER A 26 16.99 5.43 6.13
CA SER A 26 17.56 6.76 5.84
C SER A 26 19.09 6.79 5.95
N TYR A 27 19.71 5.81 6.59
CA TYR A 27 21.16 5.78 6.90
C TYR A 27 21.65 7.11 7.48
N LYS A 28 20.88 7.66 8.43
CA LYS A 28 21.25 8.79 9.27
C LYS A 28 21.37 8.29 10.70
N PHE A 29 22.49 8.53 11.32
CA PHE A 29 22.80 8.02 12.65
C PHE A 29 22.88 9.16 13.65
N GLN A 30 22.15 9.00 14.75
CA GLN A 30 22.17 9.98 15.85
C GLN A 30 23.54 9.97 16.53
N LEU A 31 24.12 11.14 16.72
CA LEU A 31 25.36 11.28 17.48
C LEU A 31 25.16 10.81 18.94
N PRO A 32 26.20 10.31 19.58
CA PRO A 32 26.18 10.04 21.02
C PRO A 32 25.74 11.31 21.79
N LYS A 33 24.85 11.15 22.77
CA LYS A 33 24.27 12.29 23.51
C LYS A 33 25.33 13.24 24.07
N SER A 34 26.43 12.71 24.59
CA SER A 34 27.56 13.50 25.12
C SER A 34 28.23 14.38 24.06
N VAL A 35 28.32 13.89 22.81
CA VAL A 35 28.85 14.65 21.67
C VAL A 35 27.86 15.70 21.19
N ALA A 36 26.60 15.33 21.07
CA ALA A 36 25.52 16.23 20.67
C ALA A 36 25.40 17.41 21.67
N GLN A 37 25.53 17.16 22.97
CA GLN A 37 25.57 18.20 24.00
C GLN A 37 26.76 19.16 23.87
N LYS A 38 27.96 18.64 23.58
CA LYS A 38 29.13 19.49 23.33
C LYS A 38 28.94 20.40 22.11
N ILE A 39 28.37 19.86 21.03
CA ILE A 39 28.09 20.62 19.82
C ILE A 39 27.03 21.69 20.10
N ALA A 40 25.95 21.36 20.80
CA ALA A 40 24.92 22.30 21.19
C ALA A 40 25.47 23.45 22.05
N ALA A 41 26.36 23.13 23.00
CA ALA A 41 27.04 24.15 23.81
C ALA A 41 27.94 25.10 22.99
N LEU A 42 28.65 24.56 21.99
CA LEU A 42 29.48 25.39 21.08
C LEU A 42 28.61 26.31 20.19
N ILE A 43 27.51 25.81 19.68
CA ILE A 43 26.57 26.61 18.88
C ILE A 43 25.96 27.72 19.74
N ALA A 44 25.50 27.42 20.96
CA ALA A 44 24.96 28.41 21.88
C ALA A 44 25.98 29.49 22.25
N ALA A 45 27.25 29.11 22.45
CA ALA A 45 28.34 30.05 22.70
C ALA A 45 28.66 30.94 21.50
N ALA A 46 28.56 30.41 20.27
CA ALA A 46 28.80 31.15 19.05
C ALA A 46 27.67 32.16 18.71
N GLU A 47 26.43 31.78 18.99
CA GLU A 47 25.25 32.62 18.73
C GLU A 47 24.99 33.70 19.77
N LYS A 48 25.80 33.79 20.85
CA LYS A 48 25.61 34.71 22.01
C LYS A 48 24.19 34.72 22.56
N THR A 49 23.47 33.57 22.43
CA THR A 49 22.12 33.42 22.94
C THR A 49 22.16 33.31 24.47
N SER A 50 21.23 33.98 25.11
CA SER A 50 21.09 34.21 26.56
C SER A 50 21.26 32.96 27.43
N PRO A 51 21.87 33.04 28.64
CA PRO A 51 22.16 31.89 29.50
C PRO A 51 20.94 31.12 30.03
N ASP A 52 19.74 31.61 29.80
CA ASP A 52 18.47 30.97 30.27
C ASP A 52 17.82 30.00 29.27
N GLY A 53 18.40 29.83 28.08
CA GLY A 53 17.95 28.81 27.12
C GLY A 53 18.31 27.43 27.60
N LYS A 54 17.36 26.61 28.06
CA LYS A 54 17.53 25.16 28.17
C LYS A 54 18.10 24.68 26.84
N ILE A 55 19.35 24.25 26.87
CA ILE A 55 19.99 23.55 25.74
C ILE A 55 19.16 22.28 25.56
N VAL A 56 18.17 22.35 24.70
CA VAL A 56 17.47 21.16 24.23
C VAL A 56 18.53 20.36 23.48
N ALA A 57 18.85 19.18 23.96
CA ALA A 57 19.78 18.28 23.28
C ALA A 57 19.27 18.10 21.85
N MET A 58 19.91 18.77 20.89
CA MET A 58 19.53 18.64 19.49
C MET A 58 19.86 17.21 19.08
N ASP A 59 18.86 16.52 18.53
CA ASP A 59 19.05 15.23 17.89
C ASP A 59 19.82 15.46 16.57
N ILE A 60 21.16 15.46 16.67
CA ILE A 60 22.01 15.67 15.52
C ILE A 60 22.21 14.34 14.81
N ALA A 61 21.66 14.23 13.61
CA ALA A 61 21.78 13.05 12.77
C ALA A 61 22.86 13.25 11.69
N VAL A 62 23.84 12.35 11.66
CA VAL A 62 24.92 12.33 10.67
C VAL A 62 24.56 11.38 9.53
N PRO A 63 24.48 11.86 8.28
CA PRO A 63 24.20 11.01 7.13
C PRO A 63 25.41 10.13 6.80
N ALA A 64 25.21 8.81 6.66
CA ALA A 64 26.25 7.85 6.34
C ALA A 64 26.98 8.15 5.02
N PHE A 65 26.25 8.69 4.05
CA PHE A 65 26.75 8.98 2.70
C PHE A 65 27.12 10.46 2.50
N GLY A 66 27.09 11.27 3.55
CA GLY A 66 27.49 12.66 3.52
C GLY A 66 26.83 13.44 2.38
N PRO A 67 27.64 14.05 1.48
CA PRO A 67 27.12 14.82 0.33
C PRO A 67 26.31 13.97 -0.66
N HIS A 68 26.52 12.65 -0.69
CA HIS A 68 25.81 11.72 -1.58
C HIS A 68 24.48 11.20 -1.01
N GLN A 69 24.07 11.66 0.18
CA GLN A 69 22.79 11.24 0.76
C GLN A 69 21.58 11.55 -0.15
N ARG A 70 21.64 12.66 -0.89
CA ARG A 70 20.62 13.01 -1.86
C ARG A 70 20.62 12.05 -3.04
N THR A 71 21.78 11.71 -3.58
CA THR A 71 21.94 10.74 -4.68
C THR A 71 21.39 9.37 -4.29
N TYR A 72 21.71 8.89 -3.07
CA TYR A 72 21.13 7.68 -2.53
C TYR A 72 19.58 7.75 -2.48
N ASN A 73 19.03 8.86 -1.98
CA ASN A 73 17.58 9.04 -1.91
C ASN A 73 16.94 9.00 -3.30
N ASP A 74 17.56 9.64 -4.30
CA ASP A 74 17.01 9.70 -5.66
C ASP A 74 17.13 8.36 -6.40
N LEU A 75 18.25 7.68 -6.27
CA LEU A 75 18.51 6.43 -7.00
C LEU A 75 17.81 5.22 -6.35
N ILE A 76 17.69 5.17 -5.03
CA ILE A 76 17.17 4.00 -4.31
C ILE A 76 15.83 4.28 -3.63
N LEU A 77 15.78 5.22 -2.68
CA LEU A 77 14.56 5.42 -1.89
C LEU A 77 13.37 5.88 -2.71
N LYS A 78 13.62 6.69 -3.75
CA LYS A 78 12.57 7.15 -4.66
C LYS A 78 12.00 5.99 -5.48
N ARG A 79 12.84 5.09 -5.99
CA ARG A 79 12.40 3.89 -6.74
C ARG A 79 11.57 2.95 -5.87
N LEU A 80 12.05 2.64 -4.65
CA LEU A 80 11.29 1.85 -3.68
C LEU A 80 9.95 2.52 -3.35
N GLY A 81 9.95 3.86 -3.21
CA GLY A 81 8.74 4.64 -3.00
C GLY A 81 7.75 4.57 -4.15
N GLN A 82 8.25 4.65 -5.37
CA GLN A 82 7.44 4.54 -6.58
C GLN A 82 6.82 3.15 -6.70
N PHE A 83 7.59 2.08 -6.51
CA PHE A 83 7.05 0.73 -6.50
C PHE A 83 5.93 0.58 -5.46
N ARG A 84 6.17 1.01 -4.22
CA ARG A 84 5.16 0.95 -3.16
C ARG A 84 3.88 1.70 -3.52
N ASN A 85 4.02 2.95 -4.00
CA ASN A 85 2.87 3.81 -4.24
C ASN A 85 2.14 3.46 -5.54
N ASN A 86 2.87 3.09 -6.59
CA ASN A 86 2.32 2.87 -7.92
C ASN A 86 1.86 1.43 -8.15
N GLU A 87 2.43 0.48 -7.43
CA GLU A 87 2.13 -0.94 -7.62
C GLU A 87 1.43 -1.53 -6.38
N VAL A 88 2.07 -1.46 -5.20
CA VAL A 88 1.56 -2.13 -4.00
C VAL A 88 0.28 -1.48 -3.46
N TYR A 89 0.25 -0.14 -3.37
CA TYR A 89 -0.91 0.57 -2.80
C TYR A 89 -2.12 0.64 -3.73
N LYS A 90 -1.95 0.32 -5.02
CA LYS A 90 -3.07 0.17 -5.95
C LYS A 90 -3.80 -1.17 -5.80
N LEU A 91 -3.15 -2.17 -5.23
CA LEU A 91 -3.79 -3.44 -4.93
C LEU A 91 -4.78 -3.29 -3.77
N LEU A 92 -5.84 -4.05 -3.82
CA LEU A 92 -6.81 -4.15 -2.74
C LEU A 92 -6.11 -4.57 -1.44
N GLU A 93 -6.57 -4.05 -0.32
CA GLU A 93 -6.09 -4.45 1.00
C GLU A 93 -7.15 -5.31 1.68
N ILE A 94 -6.80 -6.55 1.94
CA ILE A 94 -7.63 -7.51 2.65
C ILE A 94 -6.80 -8.09 3.79
N ASP A 95 -7.25 -7.94 5.02
CA ASP A 95 -6.60 -8.45 6.24
C ASP A 95 -5.08 -8.13 6.30
N ALA A 96 -4.74 -6.86 6.10
CA ALA A 96 -3.37 -6.34 6.06
C ALA A 96 -2.47 -6.92 4.95
N ALA A 97 -3.00 -7.75 4.06
CA ALA A 97 -2.33 -8.23 2.86
C ALA A 97 -2.83 -7.48 1.62
N ARG A 98 -2.09 -7.57 0.53
CA ARG A 98 -2.51 -7.03 -0.76
C ARG A 98 -3.12 -8.14 -1.59
N ALA A 99 -4.30 -7.89 -2.15
CA ALA A 99 -5.09 -8.87 -2.86
C ALA A 99 -5.12 -8.57 -4.36
N ILE A 100 -4.94 -9.62 -5.15
CA ILE A 100 -5.14 -9.59 -6.60
C ILE A 100 -6.31 -10.51 -6.93
N PRO A 101 -7.30 -10.07 -7.73
CA PRO A 101 -8.34 -10.95 -8.23
C PRO A 101 -7.74 -12.16 -8.93
N THR A 102 -8.25 -13.35 -8.63
CA THR A 102 -7.70 -14.62 -9.15
C THR A 102 -7.60 -14.64 -10.68
N GLN A 103 -8.57 -14.03 -11.37
CA GLN A 103 -8.56 -13.93 -12.83
C GLN A 103 -7.42 -13.04 -13.37
N GLN A 104 -6.99 -12.02 -12.61
CA GLN A 104 -5.93 -11.09 -12.99
C GLN A 104 -4.54 -11.61 -12.55
N PHE A 105 -4.50 -12.54 -11.61
CA PHE A 105 -3.27 -13.04 -11.02
C PHE A 105 -2.26 -13.58 -12.03
N PRO A 106 -2.63 -14.36 -13.06
CA PRO A 106 -1.68 -14.87 -14.05
C PRO A 106 -0.95 -13.78 -14.83
N VAL A 107 -1.51 -12.59 -14.93
CA VAL A 107 -0.92 -11.44 -15.64
C VAL A 107 -0.21 -10.49 -14.67
N GLU A 108 -0.86 -10.14 -13.57
CA GLU A 108 -0.36 -9.13 -12.63
C GLU A 108 0.81 -9.64 -11.78
N PHE A 109 0.79 -10.90 -11.35
CA PHE A 109 1.83 -11.42 -10.48
C PHE A 109 3.20 -11.51 -11.19
N PRO A 110 3.31 -12.10 -12.41
CA PRO A 110 4.57 -12.10 -13.16
C PRO A 110 5.07 -10.68 -13.47
N ARG A 111 4.17 -9.73 -13.75
CA ARG A 111 4.53 -8.32 -13.95
C ARG A 111 5.16 -7.70 -12.70
N LEU A 112 4.58 -7.94 -11.52
CA LEU A 112 5.11 -7.45 -10.25
C LEU A 112 6.45 -8.10 -9.92
N GLU A 113 6.62 -9.40 -10.21
CA GLU A 113 7.89 -10.09 -10.02
C GLU A 113 8.98 -9.53 -10.94
N ALA A 114 8.70 -9.35 -12.22
CA ALA A 114 9.65 -8.76 -13.16
C ALA A 114 10.08 -7.35 -12.74
N LEU A 115 9.15 -6.52 -12.29
CA LEU A 115 9.45 -5.17 -11.80
C LEU A 115 10.26 -5.19 -10.50
N ARG A 116 9.95 -6.11 -9.56
CA ARG A 116 10.75 -6.37 -8.36
C ARG A 116 12.18 -6.72 -8.73
N ASP A 117 12.36 -7.66 -9.64
CA ASP A 117 13.68 -8.17 -10.03
C ASP A 117 14.51 -7.09 -10.71
N GLN A 118 13.89 -6.30 -11.59
CA GLN A 118 14.54 -5.16 -12.20
C GLN A 118 15.01 -4.14 -11.16
N ILE A 119 14.13 -3.74 -10.22
CA ILE A 119 14.50 -2.77 -9.17
C ILE A 119 15.60 -3.32 -8.27
N ASN A 120 15.51 -4.59 -7.89
CA ASN A 120 16.53 -5.22 -7.05
C ASN A 120 17.89 -5.29 -7.78
N SER A 121 17.91 -5.61 -9.06
CA SER A 121 19.13 -5.59 -9.90
C SER A 121 19.71 -4.18 -10.02
N ASP A 122 18.87 -3.16 -10.23
CA ASP A 122 19.30 -1.77 -10.27
C ASP A 122 19.92 -1.33 -8.92
N ILE A 123 19.38 -1.79 -7.79
CA ILE A 123 19.92 -1.49 -6.46
C ILE A 123 21.28 -2.16 -6.27
N GLU A 124 21.45 -3.41 -6.71
CA GLU A 124 22.74 -4.11 -6.69
C GLU A 124 23.78 -3.37 -7.52
N LEU A 125 23.43 -2.99 -8.73
CA LEU A 125 24.31 -2.22 -9.62
C LEU A 125 24.74 -0.89 -9.00
N VAL A 126 23.79 -0.11 -8.48
CA VAL A 126 24.07 1.16 -7.78
C VAL A 126 24.98 0.95 -6.57
N ALA A 127 24.76 -0.14 -5.80
CA ALA A 127 25.61 -0.47 -4.66
C ALA A 127 27.04 -0.84 -5.11
N ASP A 128 27.18 -1.60 -6.19
CA ASP A 128 28.50 -2.00 -6.70
C ASP A 128 29.29 -0.81 -7.23
N GLU A 129 28.63 0.12 -7.91
CA GLU A 129 29.30 1.29 -8.49
C GLU A 129 29.62 2.38 -7.47
N HIS A 130 28.78 2.58 -6.45
CA HIS A 130 28.80 3.82 -5.68
C HIS A 130 28.95 3.64 -4.16
N PHE A 131 28.57 2.49 -3.58
CA PHE A 131 28.44 2.33 -2.13
C PHE A 131 29.72 2.70 -1.37
N ASP A 132 30.87 2.16 -1.77
CA ASP A 132 32.13 2.37 -1.07
C ASP A 132 32.56 3.85 -1.14
N ALA A 133 32.41 4.48 -2.31
CA ALA A 133 32.69 5.91 -2.51
C ALA A 133 31.78 6.81 -1.67
N TRP A 134 30.49 6.44 -1.54
CA TRP A 134 29.55 7.17 -0.69
C TRP A 134 29.90 7.08 0.79
N VAL A 135 30.26 5.89 1.27
CA VAL A 135 30.66 5.67 2.67
C VAL A 135 31.92 6.49 2.98
N GLU A 136 32.93 6.43 2.11
CA GLU A 136 34.16 7.18 2.28
C GLU A 136 33.93 8.71 2.28
N ALA A 137 33.11 9.21 1.37
CA ALA A 137 32.74 10.62 1.33
C ALA A 137 31.96 11.04 2.58
N GLY A 138 31.10 10.16 3.11
CA GLY A 138 30.39 10.36 4.37
C GLY A 138 31.34 10.50 5.56
N GLN A 139 32.33 9.60 5.66
CA GLN A 139 33.35 9.62 6.71
C GLN A 139 34.19 10.91 6.64
N ARG A 140 34.68 11.28 5.45
CA ARG A 140 35.45 12.53 5.24
C ARG A 140 34.61 13.77 5.60
N SER A 141 33.35 13.80 5.19
CA SER A 141 32.44 14.90 5.50
C SER A 141 32.16 15.02 6.99
N ALA A 142 31.92 13.90 7.66
CA ALA A 142 31.68 13.86 9.11
C ALA A 142 32.91 14.33 9.87
N LEU A 143 34.10 13.86 9.50
CA LEU A 143 35.36 14.27 10.12
C LEU A 143 35.61 15.78 9.96
N ARG A 144 35.34 16.33 8.77
CA ARG A 144 35.48 17.77 8.51
C ARG A 144 34.53 18.63 9.35
N VAL A 145 33.29 18.15 9.59
CA VAL A 145 32.26 18.93 10.28
C VAL A 145 32.36 18.79 11.80
N TYR A 146 32.68 17.59 12.29
CA TYR A 146 32.58 17.25 13.70
C TYR A 146 33.91 16.79 14.32
N GLY A 147 34.98 16.69 13.53
CA GLY A 147 36.28 16.13 13.98
C GLY A 147 36.89 16.85 15.18
N ASP A 148 36.73 18.18 15.26
CA ASP A 148 37.24 18.96 16.40
C ASP A 148 36.54 18.60 17.73
N VAL A 149 35.27 18.20 17.69
CA VAL A 149 34.48 17.84 18.88
C VAL A 149 34.48 16.32 19.11
N PHE A 150 34.57 15.57 18.03
CA PHE A 150 34.56 14.11 18.02
C PHE A 150 35.62 13.56 17.05
N PRO A 151 36.89 13.51 17.41
CA PRO A 151 37.99 13.10 16.51
C PRO A 151 37.86 11.70 15.92
N ALA A 152 37.14 10.79 16.59
CA ALA A 152 36.89 9.42 16.12
C ALA A 152 35.55 9.25 15.37
N ILE A 153 34.97 10.32 14.87
CA ILE A 153 33.63 10.27 14.24
C ILE A 153 33.61 9.45 12.96
N ASP A 154 34.65 9.44 12.18
CA ASP A 154 34.81 8.62 10.98
C ASP A 154 34.76 7.13 11.30
N VAL A 155 35.52 6.70 12.33
CA VAL A 155 35.53 5.30 12.83
C VAL A 155 34.15 4.94 13.39
N TRP A 156 33.57 5.84 14.18
CA TRP A 156 32.22 5.64 14.72
C TRP A 156 31.17 5.53 13.58
N LEU A 157 31.22 6.42 12.59
CA LEU A 157 30.28 6.37 11.46
C LEU A 157 30.45 5.07 10.66
N LYS A 158 31.70 4.65 10.43
CA LYS A 158 32.00 3.37 9.79
C LYS A 158 31.41 2.19 10.55
N SER A 159 31.51 2.18 11.88
CA SER A 159 30.95 1.11 12.71
C SER A 159 29.42 1.04 12.69
N LYS A 160 28.73 2.12 12.31
CA LYS A 160 27.26 2.19 12.19
C LYS A 160 26.77 1.94 10.77
N THR A 161 27.62 2.19 9.78
CA THR A 161 27.29 1.97 8.38
C THR A 161 27.30 0.46 8.08
N PRO A 162 26.26 -0.11 7.47
CA PRO A 162 26.24 -1.53 7.13
C PRO A 162 27.31 -1.87 6.10
N SER A 163 27.63 -3.13 5.98
CA SER A 163 28.36 -3.66 4.82
C SER A 163 27.55 -3.49 3.52
N LYS A 164 28.21 -3.54 2.37
CA LYS A 164 27.54 -3.49 1.07
C LYS A 164 26.45 -4.56 0.94
N ALA A 165 26.74 -5.79 1.37
CA ALA A 165 25.77 -6.89 1.33
C ALA A 165 24.54 -6.64 2.22
N GLU A 166 24.74 -6.14 3.44
CA GLU A 166 23.64 -5.75 4.33
C GLU A 166 22.85 -4.56 3.78
N PHE A 167 23.53 -3.61 3.14
CA PHE A 167 22.90 -2.48 2.47
C PHE A 167 21.97 -2.96 1.34
N VAL A 168 22.44 -3.82 0.45
CA VAL A 168 21.65 -4.41 -0.62
C VAL A 168 20.47 -5.19 -0.04
N ALA A 169 20.71 -6.08 0.92
CA ALA A 169 19.66 -6.89 1.56
C ALA A 169 18.57 -6.03 2.22
N ALA A 170 18.98 -4.92 2.87
CA ALA A 170 18.05 -4.03 3.55
C ALA A 170 17.21 -3.13 2.60
N ASN A 171 17.62 -3.00 1.35
CA ASN A 171 16.90 -2.19 0.36
C ASN A 171 16.17 -3.05 -0.70
N LYS A 172 16.23 -4.37 -0.60
CA LYS A 172 15.50 -5.27 -1.51
C LYS A 172 14.00 -5.23 -1.31
N ILE A 173 13.29 -5.35 -2.42
CA ILE A 173 11.86 -5.64 -2.45
C ILE A 173 11.69 -7.16 -2.37
N THR A 174 10.85 -7.63 -1.44
CA THR A 174 10.43 -9.03 -1.43
C THR A 174 8.93 -9.13 -1.57
N ILE A 175 8.50 -10.09 -2.40
CA ILE A 175 7.10 -10.49 -2.54
C ILE A 175 6.99 -11.87 -1.91
N GLY A 176 6.14 -11.98 -0.90
CA GLY A 176 5.92 -13.26 -0.23
C GLY A 176 5.17 -14.24 -1.10
N GLN A 177 5.18 -15.49 -0.68
CA GLN A 177 4.44 -16.57 -1.36
C GLN A 177 2.95 -16.20 -1.50
N PRO A 178 2.37 -16.37 -2.70
CA PRO A 178 0.93 -16.21 -2.90
C PRO A 178 0.15 -17.15 -1.98
N ARG A 179 -0.89 -16.64 -1.36
CA ARG A 179 -1.77 -17.43 -0.49
C ARG A 179 -3.24 -17.09 -0.76
N THR A 180 -4.11 -18.05 -0.62
CA THR A 180 -5.56 -17.83 -0.62
C THR A 180 -6.03 -17.38 0.77
N ILE A 181 -7.22 -16.78 0.83
CA ILE A 181 -7.93 -16.55 2.10
C ILE A 181 -8.26 -17.93 2.67
N ASN A 182 -7.50 -18.37 3.67
CA ASN A 182 -7.64 -19.75 4.16
C ASN A 182 -8.58 -19.79 5.35
N THR A 183 -9.67 -20.52 5.19
CA THR A 183 -10.59 -20.88 6.27
C THR A 183 -10.29 -22.25 6.88
N ASP A 184 -9.41 -23.05 6.26
CA ASP A 184 -9.12 -24.43 6.68
C ASP A 184 -8.10 -24.52 7.82
N SER A 185 -7.50 -23.41 8.24
CA SER A 185 -6.50 -23.39 9.32
C SER A 185 -7.06 -23.84 10.68
N LEU A 186 -8.38 -23.79 10.86
CA LEU A 186 -9.06 -24.23 12.08
C LEU A 186 -9.40 -25.73 12.06
N ALA A 187 -9.48 -26.35 10.89
CA ALA A 187 -9.84 -27.77 10.76
C ALA A 187 -8.81 -28.75 11.38
N ASN A 188 -7.58 -28.29 11.58
CA ASN A 188 -6.49 -29.10 12.13
C ASN A 188 -6.22 -28.84 13.63
N VAL A 189 -7.04 -28.03 14.29
CA VAL A 189 -6.88 -27.74 15.73
C VAL A 189 -7.88 -28.57 16.52
N ASN A 190 -7.37 -29.39 17.44
CA ASN A 190 -8.19 -30.26 18.28
C ASN A 190 -8.87 -29.44 19.40
N LEU A 191 -9.88 -28.64 19.03
CA LEU A 191 -10.66 -27.81 19.93
C LEU A 191 -12.03 -28.44 20.22
N PRO A 192 -12.64 -28.17 21.39
CA PRO A 192 -14.05 -28.49 21.64
C PRO A 192 -14.98 -27.90 20.57
N ALA A 193 -16.03 -28.63 20.19
CA ALA A 193 -16.87 -28.24 19.04
C ALA A 193 -17.52 -26.86 19.18
N ASP A 194 -17.90 -26.46 20.41
CA ASP A 194 -18.44 -25.14 20.72
C ASP A 194 -17.41 -24.01 20.52
N MET A 195 -16.15 -24.24 20.91
CA MET A 195 -15.05 -23.30 20.64
C MET A 195 -14.75 -23.23 19.16
N LEU A 196 -14.74 -24.36 18.46
CA LEU A 196 -14.50 -24.39 17.01
C LEU A 196 -15.57 -23.56 16.27
N ALA A 197 -16.85 -23.79 16.58
CA ALA A 197 -17.98 -23.04 16.00
C ALA A 197 -17.88 -21.53 16.29
N LYS A 198 -17.45 -21.15 17.50
CA LYS A 198 -17.24 -19.74 17.86
C LYS A 198 -16.11 -19.11 17.04
N PHE A 199 -14.95 -19.77 16.93
CA PHE A 199 -13.82 -19.28 16.15
C PHE A 199 -14.13 -19.22 14.64
N GLU A 200 -14.87 -20.20 14.13
CA GLU A 200 -15.35 -20.16 12.74
C GLU A 200 -16.26 -18.95 12.51
N ALA A 201 -17.24 -18.71 13.39
CA ALA A 201 -18.12 -17.55 13.29
C ALA A 201 -17.37 -16.22 13.38
N GLU A 202 -16.42 -16.09 14.31
CA GLU A 202 -15.56 -14.89 14.43
C GLU A 202 -14.67 -14.69 13.20
N SER A 203 -14.09 -15.77 12.65
CA SER A 203 -13.25 -15.71 11.45
C SER A 203 -14.06 -15.30 10.22
N ILE A 204 -15.28 -15.80 10.09
CA ILE A 204 -16.21 -15.46 9.02
C ILE A 204 -16.61 -13.99 9.13
N ALA A 205 -17.04 -13.54 10.31
CA ALA A 205 -17.43 -12.15 10.54
C ALA A 205 -16.26 -11.17 10.25
N LYS A 206 -15.04 -11.56 10.62
CA LYS A 206 -13.84 -10.78 10.33
C LYS A 206 -13.54 -10.73 8.82
N ALA A 207 -13.68 -11.86 8.12
CA ALA A 207 -13.49 -11.91 6.67
C ALA A 207 -14.54 -11.07 5.93
N GLU A 208 -15.80 -11.12 6.32
CA GLU A 208 -16.88 -10.29 5.77
C GLU A 208 -16.61 -8.80 6.01
N ALA A 209 -16.24 -8.42 7.23
CA ALA A 209 -15.89 -7.04 7.55
C ALA A 209 -14.69 -6.54 6.72
N SER A 210 -13.68 -7.38 6.52
CA SER A 210 -12.50 -7.05 5.71
C SER A 210 -12.85 -6.89 4.23
N LEU A 211 -13.74 -7.72 3.71
CA LEU A 211 -14.22 -7.64 2.32
C LEU A 211 -15.09 -6.40 2.09
N GLU A 212 -15.98 -6.08 3.03
CA GLU A 212 -16.79 -4.88 2.95
C GLU A 212 -15.93 -3.61 3.05
N ALA A 213 -14.93 -3.60 3.93
CA ALA A 213 -13.96 -2.49 4.01
C ALA A 213 -13.17 -2.34 2.71
N ALA A 214 -12.75 -3.45 2.07
CA ALA A 214 -12.07 -3.44 0.80
C ALA A 214 -12.98 -2.92 -0.34
N ARG A 215 -14.26 -3.30 -0.33
CA ARG A 215 -15.28 -2.79 -1.24
C ARG A 215 -15.43 -1.28 -1.13
N GLN A 216 -15.66 -0.80 0.09
CA GLN A 216 -15.81 0.63 0.36
C GLN A 216 -14.58 1.41 -0.09
N LYS A 217 -13.39 0.90 0.18
CA LYS A 217 -12.13 1.50 -0.25
C LYS A 217 -12.01 1.55 -1.78
N ALA A 218 -12.37 0.48 -2.49
CA ALA A 218 -12.31 0.44 -3.95
C ALA A 218 -13.30 1.45 -4.58
N VAL A 219 -14.50 1.57 -4.03
CA VAL A 219 -15.51 2.56 -4.44
C VAL A 219 -15.01 3.98 -4.17
N GLU A 220 -14.46 4.24 -2.98
CA GLU A 220 -13.91 5.55 -2.61
C GLU A 220 -12.74 5.97 -3.51
N GLU A 221 -11.82 5.05 -3.82
CA GLU A 221 -10.69 5.33 -4.70
C GLU A 221 -11.14 5.65 -6.14
N LEU A 222 -12.14 4.91 -6.66
CA LEU A 222 -12.70 5.21 -7.97
C LEU A 222 -13.40 6.58 -7.96
N ARG A 223 -14.15 6.90 -6.91
CA ARG A 223 -14.79 8.21 -6.75
C ARG A 223 -13.76 9.34 -6.73
N LYS A 224 -12.70 9.23 -5.94
CA LYS A 224 -11.59 10.21 -5.93
C LYS A 224 -10.96 10.38 -7.32
N GLN A 225 -10.79 9.27 -8.04
CA GLN A 225 -10.25 9.32 -9.40
C GLN A 225 -11.21 10.04 -10.37
N LEU A 226 -12.53 9.82 -10.23
CA LEU A 226 -13.55 10.53 -11.03
C LEU A 226 -13.63 12.03 -10.68
N ASP A 227 -13.46 12.39 -9.41
CA ASP A 227 -13.39 13.80 -8.98
C ASP A 227 -12.16 14.49 -9.59
N LEU A 228 -11.01 13.78 -9.70
CA LEU A 228 -9.84 14.27 -10.44
C LEU A 228 -10.12 14.42 -11.94
N VAL A 229 -10.82 13.46 -12.56
CA VAL A 229 -11.26 13.56 -13.96
C VAL A 229 -12.12 14.81 -14.15
N THR A 230 -13.11 15.01 -13.29
CA THR A 230 -13.99 16.18 -13.32
C THR A 230 -13.21 17.49 -13.24
N THR A 231 -12.27 17.59 -12.28
CA THR A 231 -11.45 18.79 -12.08
C THR A 231 -10.53 19.05 -13.28
N GLN A 232 -9.85 18.03 -13.80
CA GLN A 232 -8.95 18.21 -14.94
C GLN A 232 -9.69 18.46 -16.27
N LEU A 233 -10.94 18.01 -16.39
CA LEU A 233 -11.77 18.29 -17.55
C LEU A 233 -12.43 19.68 -17.48
N ASP A 234 -12.21 20.48 -16.44
CA ASP A 234 -12.62 21.88 -16.42
C ASP A 234 -11.88 22.69 -17.48
N VAL A 235 -12.59 23.68 -18.03
CA VAL A 235 -12.05 24.55 -19.08
C VAL A 235 -10.88 25.35 -18.50
N GLY A 236 -9.72 25.29 -19.19
CA GLY A 236 -8.50 25.95 -18.78
C GLY A 236 -7.54 25.10 -17.97
N GLU A 237 -7.95 23.94 -17.46
CA GLU A 237 -7.09 23.03 -16.70
C GLU A 237 -6.19 22.17 -17.60
N ARG A 238 -5.01 21.85 -17.08
CA ARG A 238 -4.03 20.99 -17.78
C ARG A 238 -4.41 19.53 -17.62
N LEU A 239 -4.63 18.85 -18.74
CA LEU A 239 -4.94 17.41 -18.78
C LEU A 239 -3.65 16.59 -18.64
N SER A 240 -3.63 15.66 -17.67
CA SER A 240 -2.55 14.68 -17.49
C SER A 240 -2.74 13.49 -18.43
N ASP A 241 -1.67 13.04 -19.08
CA ASP A 241 -1.71 11.86 -19.97
C ASP A 241 -2.02 10.58 -19.21
N SER A 242 -1.70 10.52 -17.91
CA SER A 242 -2.00 9.38 -17.05
C SER A 242 -3.47 9.30 -16.60
N LEU A 243 -4.28 10.33 -16.85
CA LEU A 243 -5.65 10.43 -16.32
C LEU A 243 -6.53 9.24 -16.72
N ILE A 244 -6.56 8.91 -18.01
CA ILE A 244 -7.33 7.78 -18.54
C ILE A 244 -6.78 6.45 -18.03
N VAL A 245 -5.45 6.30 -18.04
CA VAL A 245 -4.80 5.06 -17.59
C VAL A 245 -5.09 4.79 -16.12
N ASN A 246 -4.97 5.80 -15.26
CA ASN A 246 -5.25 5.67 -13.83
C ASN A 246 -6.72 5.36 -13.57
N THR A 247 -7.64 6.03 -14.29
CA THR A 247 -9.08 5.78 -14.17
C THR A 247 -9.42 4.34 -14.60
N LYS A 248 -8.85 3.87 -15.72
CA LYS A 248 -9.04 2.50 -16.20
C LYS A 248 -8.52 1.47 -15.20
N GLN A 249 -7.37 1.73 -14.61
CA GLN A 249 -6.75 0.83 -13.64
C GLN A 249 -7.59 0.71 -12.36
N THR A 250 -8.08 1.85 -11.83
CA THR A 250 -8.97 1.87 -10.66
C THR A 250 -10.30 1.20 -10.95
N LEU A 251 -10.86 1.42 -12.15
CA LEU A 251 -12.08 0.77 -12.61
C LEU A 251 -11.91 -0.75 -12.71
N ASN A 252 -10.80 -1.23 -13.26
CA ASN A 252 -10.53 -2.67 -13.36
C ASN A 252 -10.40 -3.32 -11.97
N THR A 253 -9.81 -2.61 -11.00
CA THR A 253 -9.74 -3.08 -9.60
C THR A 253 -11.15 -3.25 -9.02
N LEU A 254 -12.03 -2.27 -9.20
CA LEU A 254 -13.41 -2.36 -8.75
C LEU A 254 -14.19 -3.48 -9.47
N ARG A 255 -14.03 -3.61 -10.79
CA ARG A 255 -14.68 -4.69 -11.55
C ARG A 255 -14.25 -6.07 -11.08
N GLY A 256 -12.94 -6.29 -10.91
CA GLY A 256 -12.44 -7.55 -10.36
C GLY A 256 -13.05 -7.88 -8.99
N PHE A 257 -13.28 -6.85 -8.15
CA PHE A 257 -13.95 -7.01 -6.87
C PHE A 257 -15.43 -7.37 -7.03
N ILE A 258 -16.17 -6.65 -7.90
CA ILE A 258 -17.60 -6.88 -8.12
C ILE A 258 -17.85 -8.29 -8.67
N GLU A 259 -17.08 -8.71 -9.68
CA GLU A 259 -17.20 -10.04 -10.30
C GLU A 259 -16.89 -11.16 -9.32
N ALA A 260 -15.92 -10.92 -8.43
CA ALA A 260 -15.47 -11.91 -7.49
C ALA A 260 -16.38 -12.04 -6.25
N TYR A 261 -16.95 -10.94 -5.76
CA TYR A 261 -17.59 -10.93 -4.45
C TYR A 261 -19.03 -10.36 -4.43
N ASP A 262 -19.23 -9.15 -4.95
CA ASP A 262 -20.46 -8.39 -4.66
C ASP A 262 -21.60 -8.66 -5.66
N ASN A 263 -21.28 -8.84 -6.93
CA ASN A 263 -22.21 -9.02 -8.03
C ASN A 263 -23.38 -7.99 -8.02
N ASP A 264 -23.14 -6.77 -7.46
CA ASP A 264 -24.16 -5.69 -7.42
C ASP A 264 -24.37 -5.13 -8.83
N PRO A 265 -25.54 -5.32 -9.44
CA PRO A 265 -25.82 -4.88 -10.80
C PRO A 265 -25.72 -3.36 -10.97
N ARG A 266 -25.89 -2.60 -9.89
CA ARG A 266 -25.77 -1.13 -9.91
C ARG A 266 -24.33 -0.70 -10.04
N LEU A 267 -23.41 -1.33 -9.28
CA LEU A 267 -21.98 -1.09 -9.40
C LEU A 267 -21.47 -1.50 -10.79
N LEU A 268 -21.93 -2.62 -11.33
CA LEU A 268 -21.62 -3.03 -12.69
C LEU A 268 -22.09 -2.00 -13.72
N SER A 269 -23.34 -1.52 -13.61
CA SER A 269 -23.88 -0.49 -14.52
C SER A 269 -23.08 0.82 -14.46
N ILE A 270 -22.65 1.24 -13.28
CA ILE A 270 -21.78 2.42 -13.12
C ILE A 270 -20.41 2.17 -13.77
N ALA A 271 -19.83 1.00 -13.53
CA ALA A 271 -18.55 0.61 -14.12
C ALA A 271 -18.61 0.58 -15.65
N ASP A 272 -19.67 0.04 -16.23
CA ASP A 272 -19.90 0.03 -17.69
C ASP A 272 -20.06 1.43 -18.26
N SER A 273 -20.77 2.30 -17.54
CA SER A 273 -20.94 3.71 -17.95
C SER A 273 -19.61 4.47 -17.94
N ILE A 274 -18.78 4.26 -16.93
CA ILE A 274 -17.43 4.85 -16.85
C ILE A 274 -16.54 4.33 -17.97
N GLU A 275 -16.57 3.03 -18.24
CA GLU A 275 -15.82 2.44 -19.33
C GLU A 275 -16.23 3.03 -20.67
N ALA A 276 -17.51 3.02 -20.98
CA ALA A 276 -18.02 3.50 -22.26
C ALA A 276 -17.76 4.98 -22.52
N LYS A 277 -17.81 5.83 -21.48
CA LYS A 277 -17.77 7.30 -21.64
C LYS A 277 -16.45 7.95 -21.29
N ILE A 278 -15.61 7.27 -20.48
CA ILE A 278 -14.37 7.84 -19.98
C ILE A 278 -13.17 7.00 -20.46
N THR A 279 -13.12 5.71 -20.12
CA THR A 279 -11.93 4.90 -20.35
C THR A 279 -11.83 4.26 -21.73
N SER A 280 -12.91 4.23 -22.49
CA SER A 280 -12.91 3.88 -23.93
C SER A 280 -12.20 4.92 -24.79
N THR A 281 -12.04 6.15 -24.29
CA THR A 281 -11.26 7.20 -24.94
C THR A 281 -9.80 6.75 -25.06
N ARG A 282 -9.30 6.66 -26.28
CA ARG A 282 -7.95 6.11 -26.55
C ARG A 282 -6.81 7.04 -26.13
N SER A 283 -7.06 8.34 -26.10
CA SER A 283 -6.06 9.37 -25.78
C SER A 283 -6.71 10.58 -25.14
N VAL A 284 -6.01 11.20 -24.22
CA VAL A 284 -6.38 12.50 -23.62
C VAL A 284 -6.47 13.61 -24.67
N ASP A 285 -5.79 13.44 -25.81
CA ASP A 285 -5.83 14.42 -26.92
C ASP A 285 -7.22 14.62 -27.50
N VAL A 286 -8.11 13.60 -27.41
CA VAL A 286 -9.51 13.76 -27.80
C VAL A 286 -10.16 14.85 -26.96
N TRP A 287 -9.91 14.90 -25.68
CA TRP A 287 -10.43 15.92 -24.76
C TRP A 287 -9.68 17.26 -24.87
N ARG A 288 -8.40 17.25 -25.27
CA ARG A 288 -7.64 18.49 -25.54
C ARG A 288 -8.15 19.22 -26.75
N ASN A 289 -8.54 18.47 -27.80
CA ASN A 289 -8.87 19.02 -29.11
C ASN A 289 -10.38 19.14 -29.38
N ASN A 290 -11.23 18.58 -28.52
CA ASN A 290 -12.69 18.59 -28.68
C ASN A 290 -13.38 18.98 -27.37
N LEU A 291 -13.88 20.22 -27.32
CA LEU A 291 -14.59 20.77 -26.17
C LEU A 291 -15.88 19.99 -25.86
N GLY A 292 -16.61 19.53 -26.87
CA GLY A 292 -17.84 18.74 -26.70
C GLY A 292 -17.52 17.41 -25.99
N ALA A 293 -16.55 16.65 -26.48
CA ALA A 293 -16.10 15.40 -25.85
C ALA A 293 -15.57 15.63 -24.42
N ARG A 294 -14.92 16.78 -24.18
CA ARG A 294 -14.44 17.15 -22.85
C ARG A 294 -15.59 17.39 -21.88
N LEU A 295 -16.63 18.11 -22.29
CA LEU A 295 -17.83 18.38 -21.47
C LEU A 295 -18.64 17.11 -21.22
N GLU A 296 -18.77 16.23 -22.22
CA GLU A 296 -19.44 14.93 -22.07
C GLU A 296 -18.70 14.02 -21.09
N GLY A 297 -17.36 13.95 -21.18
CA GLY A 297 -16.52 13.21 -20.25
C GLY A 297 -16.64 13.73 -18.82
N LYS A 298 -16.67 15.06 -18.64
CA LYS A 298 -16.87 15.70 -17.33
C LYS A 298 -18.25 15.35 -16.76
N ALA A 299 -19.31 15.53 -17.52
CA ALA A 299 -20.68 15.23 -17.08
C ALA A 299 -20.83 13.73 -16.70
N ALA A 300 -20.21 12.83 -17.47
CA ALA A 300 -20.20 11.40 -17.16
C ALA A 300 -19.47 11.10 -15.84
N ALA A 301 -18.32 11.74 -15.59
CA ALA A 301 -17.57 11.57 -14.34
C ALA A 301 -18.35 12.08 -13.12
N GLU A 302 -19.01 13.25 -13.25
CA GLU A 302 -19.85 13.81 -12.19
C GLU A 302 -21.04 12.92 -11.84
N VAL A 303 -21.72 12.38 -12.85
CA VAL A 303 -22.85 11.47 -12.64
C VAL A 303 -22.39 10.19 -11.95
N ALA A 304 -21.31 9.58 -12.43
CA ALA A 304 -20.76 8.36 -11.85
C ALA A 304 -20.27 8.58 -10.40
N SER A 305 -19.59 9.71 -10.13
CA SER A 305 -19.14 10.04 -8.77
C SER A 305 -20.33 10.21 -7.81
N LYS A 306 -21.41 10.88 -8.21
CA LYS A 306 -22.63 11.01 -7.41
C LYS A 306 -23.32 9.67 -7.16
N GLN A 307 -23.37 8.80 -8.16
CA GLN A 307 -23.95 7.45 -8.03
C GLN A 307 -23.14 6.59 -7.06
N LEU A 308 -21.80 6.60 -7.15
CA LEU A 308 -20.92 5.91 -6.21
C LEU A 308 -21.10 6.40 -4.78
N LYS A 309 -21.18 7.72 -4.58
CA LYS A 309 -21.43 8.33 -3.26
C LYS A 309 -22.77 7.88 -2.65
N ALA A 310 -23.81 7.71 -3.45
CA ALA A 310 -25.09 7.20 -2.97
C ALA A 310 -25.02 5.72 -2.54
N LEU A 311 -24.10 4.94 -3.13
CA LEU A 311 -23.87 3.55 -2.73
C LEU A 311 -22.97 3.40 -1.49
N GLU A 312 -22.08 4.36 -1.23
CA GLU A 312 -21.25 4.39 0.00
C GLU A 312 -22.12 4.53 1.27
N GLN A 313 -23.26 5.20 1.18
CA GLN A 313 -24.15 5.45 2.31
C GLN A 313 -25.09 4.27 2.65
N ARG A 314 -24.99 3.16 1.94
CA ARG A 314 -25.81 1.98 2.20
C ARG A 314 -25.31 1.24 3.43
N PRO A 315 -26.19 0.91 4.41
CA PRO A 315 -25.82 0.00 5.46
C PRO A 315 -25.37 -1.34 4.83
N PRO A 316 -24.36 -2.01 5.39
CA PRO A 316 -23.95 -3.33 4.92
C PRO A 316 -25.18 -4.23 4.84
N PRO A 317 -25.24 -5.14 3.86
CA PRO A 317 -26.35 -6.07 3.76
C PRO A 317 -26.51 -6.73 5.13
N SER A 318 -27.69 -6.56 5.73
CA SER A 318 -28.00 -7.23 7.00
C SER A 318 -28.00 -8.73 6.72
N VAL A 319 -26.89 -9.38 7.02
CA VAL A 319 -26.84 -10.83 7.09
C VAL A 319 -27.73 -11.18 8.26
N SER A 320 -28.95 -11.65 7.98
CA SER A 320 -29.82 -12.26 8.99
C SER A 320 -29.06 -13.47 9.50
N ILE A 321 -28.36 -13.29 10.60
CA ILE A 321 -27.85 -14.41 11.40
C ILE A 321 -29.11 -15.08 11.91
N ALA A 322 -29.53 -16.17 11.26
CA ALA A 322 -30.48 -17.10 11.86
C ALA A 322 -29.93 -17.41 13.24
N SER A 323 -30.65 -16.99 14.26
CA SER A 323 -30.18 -17.07 15.63
C SER A 323 -29.77 -18.53 15.93
N ALA A 324 -28.69 -18.71 16.66
CA ALA A 324 -28.17 -20.04 17.05
C ALA A 324 -29.22 -20.93 17.72
N SER A 325 -30.40 -20.40 18.10
CA SER A 325 -31.55 -21.11 18.58
C SER A 325 -32.29 -21.95 17.51
N GLU A 326 -32.17 -21.61 16.20
CA GLU A 326 -32.81 -22.43 15.15
C GLU A 326 -31.99 -23.65 14.73
N LEU A 327 -30.68 -23.65 14.98
CA LEU A 327 -29.82 -24.82 14.75
C LEU A 327 -29.89 -25.85 15.87
N ALA A 328 -30.31 -25.45 17.07
CA ALA A 328 -30.49 -26.37 18.23
C ALA A 328 -31.79 -27.21 18.14
N THR A 329 -32.76 -26.78 17.31
CA THR A 329 -34.08 -27.48 17.22
C THR A 329 -34.13 -28.53 16.11
N THR A 330 -33.15 -28.58 15.21
CA THR A 330 -33.08 -29.60 14.14
C THR A 330 -32.20 -30.81 14.47
N GLY A 331 -31.52 -30.80 15.62
CA GLY A 331 -30.70 -31.93 16.14
C GLY A 331 -31.45 -32.99 16.96
N GLY A 332 -32.76 -32.88 17.09
CA GLY A 332 -33.59 -33.71 17.99
C GLY A 332 -34.34 -34.88 17.34
N PHE A 333 -33.87 -35.47 16.25
CA PHE A 333 -34.50 -36.64 15.64
C PHE A 333 -33.47 -37.71 15.21
N LEU A 334 -32.73 -38.27 16.15
CA LEU A 334 -31.99 -39.53 15.93
C LEU A 334 -31.68 -40.21 17.29
N THR A 335 -32.70 -40.49 18.09
CA THR A 335 -32.61 -41.41 19.24
C THR A 335 -33.91 -42.21 19.39
N GLU A 336 -34.33 -42.88 18.30
CA GLU A 336 -35.22 -44.04 18.40
C GLU A 336 -34.94 -44.92 17.19
N LEU A 337 -33.95 -45.83 17.35
CA LEU A 337 -33.82 -47.11 16.64
C LEU A 337 -32.46 -47.76 17.03
N LEU A 338 -32.46 -48.32 18.29
CA LEU A 338 -31.73 -49.54 18.62
C LEU A 338 -32.29 -50.09 19.92
#